data_4aab56c8ca8359d39e1e704bb4383a0a
#
_entry.id   4aab56c8ca8359d39e1e704bb4383a0a
#
_cell.length_a   1.000
_cell.length_b   1.000
_cell.length_c   1.000
_cell.angle_alpha   90.00
_cell.angle_beta   90.00
_cell.angle_gamma   90.00
#
_symmetry.space_group_name_H-M   'P 1'
#
loop_
_entity.id
_entity.type
_entity.pdbx_description
1 polymer ?
#
loop_
_entity_poly.entity_id
_entity_poly.type
_entity_poly.pdbx_seq_one_letter_code
_entity_poly.pdbx_strand_id
1 'polypeptide(L)'
;MSVFVDTGVFYAHHDTDASRHSVGADALNTVLKSSEYGYVLTSDYVYDEVVTLTHRRTGDIAAGIEVGRRIRGDGYPDAIDIVHSSRQQFADAVTVHQEYAEHGLSFTDAMTVTLVDHHDIDAVLSFDDDFDGVVDRLDPATVAGP
;
A
#
# COMPACT_ATOMS: atom_id res chain seq x y z
N MET A 1 -6.17 -14.94 3.41
CA MET A 1 -4.82 -14.39 3.64
C MET A 1 -4.93 -12.89 3.86
N SER A 2 -4.09 -12.31 4.70
CA SER A 2 -4.04 -10.87 4.92
C SER A 2 -3.12 -10.19 3.91
N VAL A 3 -3.51 -9.02 3.43
CA VAL A 3 -2.77 -8.28 2.41
C VAL A 3 -2.61 -6.82 2.83
N PHE A 4 -1.39 -6.34 2.85
CA PHE A 4 -1.08 -4.92 3.01
C PHE A 4 -1.00 -4.28 1.63
N VAL A 5 -1.67 -3.15 1.44
CA VAL A 5 -1.69 -2.45 0.15
C VAL A 5 -0.77 -1.24 0.20
N ASP A 6 0.15 -1.18 -0.75
CA ASP A 6 1.15 -0.13 -0.88
C ASP A 6 0.62 1.08 -1.68
N THR A 7 1.31 2.21 -1.55
CA THR A 7 0.98 3.52 -2.13
C THR A 7 0.67 3.45 -3.63
N GLY A 8 1.54 2.81 -4.41
CA GLY A 8 1.41 2.79 -5.87
C GLY A 8 0.14 2.13 -6.38
N VAL A 9 -0.38 1.16 -5.62
CA VAL A 9 -1.62 0.47 -5.98
C VAL A 9 -2.83 1.39 -5.79
N PHE A 10 -2.90 2.10 -4.67
CA PHE A 10 -3.96 3.10 -4.45
C PHE A 10 -3.92 4.21 -5.48
N TYR A 11 -2.73 4.73 -5.76
CA TYR A 11 -2.57 5.78 -6.76
C TYR A 11 -3.02 5.29 -8.14
N ALA A 12 -2.60 4.10 -8.56
CA ALA A 12 -2.98 3.53 -9.86
C ALA A 12 -4.49 3.30 -9.95
N HIS A 13 -5.12 2.85 -8.87
CA HIS A 13 -6.59 2.68 -8.83
C HIS A 13 -7.32 4.02 -8.97
N HIS A 14 -6.84 5.05 -8.30
CA HIS A 14 -7.52 6.34 -8.25
C HIS A 14 -7.34 7.16 -9.53
N ASP A 15 -6.13 7.21 -10.09
CA ASP A 15 -5.81 8.02 -11.26
C ASP A 15 -6.03 7.25 -12.56
N THR A 16 -7.14 7.55 -13.23
CA THR A 16 -7.51 6.89 -14.50
C THR A 16 -6.54 7.18 -15.64
N ASP A 17 -5.70 8.22 -15.52
CA ASP A 17 -4.67 8.56 -16.49
C ASP A 17 -3.33 7.88 -16.20
N ALA A 18 -3.19 7.22 -15.05
CA ALA A 18 -1.96 6.52 -14.71
C ALA A 18 -1.73 5.33 -15.65
N SER A 19 -0.47 5.11 -16.06
CA SER A 19 -0.11 4.00 -16.95
C SER A 19 -0.44 2.62 -16.37
N ARG A 20 -0.46 2.50 -15.04
CA ARG A 20 -0.77 1.26 -14.31
C ARG A 20 -2.21 1.18 -13.84
N HIS A 21 -3.08 2.10 -14.28
CA HIS A 21 -4.46 2.19 -13.77
C HIS A 21 -5.21 0.86 -13.90
N SER A 22 -5.25 0.27 -15.08
CA SER A 22 -6.00 -0.96 -15.33
C SER A 22 -5.53 -2.11 -14.43
N VAL A 23 -4.23 -2.34 -14.37
CA VAL A 23 -3.65 -3.42 -13.56
C VAL A 23 -3.85 -3.16 -12.06
N GLY A 24 -3.58 -1.94 -11.60
CA GLY A 24 -3.76 -1.56 -10.20
C GLY A 24 -5.21 -1.65 -9.75
N ALA A 25 -6.14 -1.17 -10.58
CA ALA A 25 -7.57 -1.22 -10.28
C ALA A 25 -8.07 -2.67 -10.20
N ASP A 26 -7.68 -3.51 -11.15
CA ASP A 26 -8.09 -4.91 -11.16
C ASP A 26 -7.51 -5.66 -9.96
N ALA A 27 -6.24 -5.43 -9.63
CA ALA A 27 -5.60 -6.07 -8.49
C ALA A 27 -6.26 -5.67 -7.17
N LEU A 28 -6.46 -4.37 -6.95
CA LEU A 28 -7.09 -3.88 -5.72
C LEU A 28 -8.52 -4.39 -5.59
N ASN A 29 -9.31 -4.33 -6.66
CA ASN A 29 -10.67 -4.86 -6.65
C ASN A 29 -10.69 -6.36 -6.37
N THR A 30 -9.73 -7.11 -6.88
CA THR A 30 -9.62 -8.56 -6.63
C THR A 30 -9.37 -8.83 -5.15
N VAL A 31 -8.40 -8.16 -4.52
CA VAL A 31 -8.12 -8.40 -3.08
C VAL A 31 -9.26 -7.94 -2.19
N LEU A 32 -9.99 -6.89 -2.56
CA LEU A 32 -11.13 -6.40 -1.78
C LEU A 32 -12.36 -7.29 -1.88
N LYS A 33 -12.56 -7.99 -2.99
CA LYS A 33 -13.78 -8.75 -3.26
C LYS A 33 -13.63 -10.26 -3.08
N SER A 34 -12.41 -10.77 -3.19
CA SER A 34 -12.17 -12.22 -3.11
C SER A 34 -12.08 -12.68 -1.67
N SER A 35 -12.78 -13.77 -1.34
CA SER A 35 -12.67 -14.40 -0.02
C SER A 35 -11.29 -14.98 0.27
N GLU A 36 -10.48 -15.21 -0.74
CA GLU A 36 -9.09 -15.64 -0.59
C GLU A 36 -8.24 -14.62 0.19
N TYR A 37 -8.55 -13.32 0.03
CA TYR A 37 -7.84 -12.23 0.68
C TYR A 37 -8.71 -11.60 1.77
N GLY A 38 -9.06 -12.36 2.80
CA GLY A 38 -10.08 -11.97 3.76
C GLY A 38 -9.81 -10.73 4.60
N TYR A 39 -8.60 -10.17 4.59
CA TYR A 39 -8.24 -9.03 5.44
C TYR A 39 -7.27 -8.10 4.69
N VAL A 40 -7.70 -6.87 4.46
CA VAL A 40 -6.93 -5.87 3.70
C VAL A 40 -6.56 -4.71 4.61
N LEU A 41 -5.27 -4.38 4.65
CA LEU A 41 -4.72 -3.36 5.51
C LEU A 41 -3.87 -2.37 4.73
N THR A 42 -3.68 -1.20 5.33
CA THR A 42 -2.65 -0.25 4.95
C THR A 42 -2.20 0.49 6.20
N SER A 43 -1.42 1.55 6.08
CA SER A 43 -0.91 2.26 7.24
C SER A 43 -1.11 3.77 7.13
N ASP A 44 -0.93 4.45 8.27
CA ASP A 44 -0.88 5.90 8.34
C ASP A 44 0.25 6.49 7.46
N TYR A 45 1.39 5.81 7.37
CA TYR A 45 2.50 6.23 6.50
C TYR A 45 2.16 6.12 5.01
N VAL A 46 1.53 5.03 4.60
CA VAL A 46 1.04 4.89 3.22
C VAL A 46 -0.06 5.92 2.94
N TYR A 47 -0.96 6.15 3.88
CA TYR A 47 -1.98 7.20 3.75
C TYR A 47 -1.36 8.55 3.42
N ASP A 48 -0.38 8.98 4.22
CA ASP A 48 0.34 10.24 3.97
C ASP A 48 0.98 10.26 2.58
N GLU A 49 1.69 9.19 2.23
CA GLU A 49 2.39 9.11 0.95
C GLU A 49 1.43 9.16 -0.24
N VAL A 50 0.31 8.42 -0.22
CA VAL A 50 -0.61 8.39 -1.35
C VAL A 50 -1.35 9.70 -1.53
N VAL A 51 -1.77 10.35 -0.44
CA VAL A 51 -2.42 11.65 -0.48
C VAL A 51 -1.48 12.70 -1.08
N THR A 52 -0.25 12.74 -0.59
CA THR A 52 0.77 13.68 -1.05
C THR A 52 1.18 13.42 -2.51
N LEU A 53 1.38 12.17 -2.87
CA LEU A 53 1.73 11.76 -4.23
C LEU A 53 0.64 12.15 -5.23
N THR A 54 -0.62 11.88 -4.89
CA THR A 54 -1.77 12.20 -5.73
C THR A 54 -1.86 13.71 -5.96
N HIS A 55 -1.74 14.49 -4.89
CA HIS A 55 -1.71 15.96 -4.99
C HIS A 55 -0.59 16.43 -5.94
N ARG A 56 0.62 15.91 -5.77
CA ARG A 56 1.78 16.33 -6.59
C ARG A 56 1.63 15.98 -8.06
N ARG A 57 1.18 14.75 -8.35
CA ARG A 57 1.09 14.27 -9.75
C ARG A 57 -0.07 14.88 -10.51
N THR A 58 -1.19 15.16 -9.83
CA THR A 58 -2.37 15.76 -10.47
C THR A 58 -2.34 17.28 -10.45
N GLY A 59 -1.53 17.89 -9.57
CA GLY A 59 -1.57 19.32 -9.33
C GLY A 59 -2.84 19.78 -8.62
N ASP A 60 -3.61 18.86 -8.05
CA ASP A 60 -4.93 19.09 -7.48
C ASP A 60 -5.00 18.54 -6.06
N ILE A 61 -5.07 19.43 -5.07
CA ILE A 61 -5.20 19.02 -3.66
C ILE A 61 -6.51 18.25 -3.41
N ALA A 62 -7.58 18.58 -4.14
CA ALA A 62 -8.87 17.89 -3.99
C ALA A 62 -8.76 16.41 -4.39
N ALA A 63 -7.94 16.07 -5.38
CA ALA A 63 -7.69 14.70 -5.76
C ALA A 63 -7.00 13.91 -4.63
N GLY A 64 -6.03 14.52 -3.95
CA GLY A 64 -5.38 13.91 -2.78
C GLY A 64 -6.36 13.69 -1.63
N ILE A 65 -7.19 14.68 -1.35
CA ILE A 65 -8.24 14.57 -0.31
C ILE A 65 -9.21 13.44 -0.66
N GLU A 66 -9.61 13.32 -1.93
CA GLU A 66 -10.55 12.30 -2.37
C GLU A 66 -10.00 10.88 -2.20
N VAL A 67 -8.75 10.62 -2.60
CA VAL A 67 -8.16 9.29 -2.43
C VAL A 67 -8.05 8.94 -0.95
N GLY A 68 -7.69 9.89 -0.09
CA GLY A 68 -7.67 9.69 1.35
C GLY A 68 -9.04 9.35 1.92
N ARG A 69 -10.07 10.06 1.49
CA ARG A 69 -11.46 9.77 1.90
C ARG A 69 -11.88 8.36 1.54
N ARG A 70 -11.54 7.91 0.34
CA ARG A 70 -11.87 6.55 -0.13
C ARG A 70 -11.17 5.48 0.71
N ILE A 71 -9.90 5.69 1.06
CA ILE A 71 -9.15 4.76 1.93
C ILE A 71 -9.78 4.68 3.31
N ARG A 72 -10.28 5.82 3.84
CA ARG A 72 -10.91 5.89 5.17
C ARG A 72 -12.34 5.33 5.22
N GLY A 73 -12.87 4.79 4.13
CA GLY A 73 -14.12 4.06 4.14
C GLY A 73 -15.22 4.58 3.22
N ASP A 74 -14.99 5.68 2.51
CA ASP A 74 -16.04 6.33 1.70
C ASP A 74 -15.88 6.04 0.20
N GLY A 75 -15.67 4.82 -0.23
CA GLY A 75 -15.60 4.59 -1.66
C GLY A 75 -15.00 3.29 -2.11
N TYR A 76 -14.41 2.54 -1.21
CA TYR A 76 -14.07 1.15 -1.47
C TYR A 76 -15.18 0.25 -0.91
N PRO A 77 -15.52 -0.85 -1.60
CA PRO A 77 -16.68 -1.67 -1.22
C PRO A 77 -16.54 -2.34 0.14
N ASP A 78 -15.32 -2.61 0.59
CA ASP A 78 -15.03 -3.19 1.89
C ASP A 78 -14.05 -2.33 2.66
N ALA A 79 -14.11 -2.43 3.97
CA ALA A 79 -13.24 -1.67 4.83
C ALA A 79 -11.78 -2.07 4.65
N ILE A 80 -10.93 -1.06 4.46
CA ILE A 80 -9.49 -1.21 4.56
C ILE A 80 -9.10 -0.75 5.96
N ASP A 81 -8.46 -1.63 6.72
CA ASP A 81 -7.97 -1.26 8.04
C ASP A 81 -6.71 -0.42 7.92
N ILE A 82 -6.73 0.76 8.53
CA ILE A 82 -5.55 1.61 8.62
C ILE A 82 -4.85 1.31 9.93
N VAL A 83 -3.65 0.74 9.83
CA VAL A 83 -2.80 0.53 11.00
C VAL A 83 -2.10 1.84 11.34
N HIS A 84 -2.30 2.31 12.57
CA HIS A 84 -1.60 3.48 13.07
C HIS A 84 -0.31 3.03 13.75
N SER A 85 0.83 3.51 13.24
CA SER A 85 2.13 3.13 13.77
C SER A 85 2.32 3.62 15.20
N SER A 86 2.84 2.73 16.04
CA SER A 86 3.19 3.04 17.42
C SER A 86 4.60 3.63 17.52
N ARG A 87 4.93 4.17 18.70
CA ARG A 87 6.27 4.65 18.97
C ARG A 87 7.32 3.55 18.81
N GLN A 88 7.01 2.33 19.26
CA GLN A 88 7.92 1.19 19.13
C GLN A 88 8.08 0.78 17.67
N GLN A 89 7.00 0.78 16.90
CA GLN A 89 7.06 0.46 15.47
C GLN A 89 7.86 1.51 14.70
N PHE A 90 7.77 2.78 15.08
CA PHE A 90 8.62 3.81 14.51
C PHE A 90 10.11 3.52 14.77
N ALA A 91 10.46 3.18 16.00
CA ALA A 91 11.86 2.85 16.35
C ALA A 91 12.35 1.62 15.58
N ASP A 92 11.52 0.59 15.46
CA ASP A 92 11.86 -0.62 14.70
C ASP A 92 12.00 -0.32 13.19
N ALA A 93 11.16 0.55 12.65
CA ALA A 93 11.26 0.97 11.26
C ALA A 93 12.57 1.73 10.96
N VAL A 94 13.05 2.54 11.91
CA VAL A 94 14.37 3.17 11.78
C VAL A 94 15.46 2.12 11.62
N THR A 95 15.44 1.07 12.43
CA THR A 95 16.39 -0.04 12.35
C THR A 95 16.27 -0.79 11.02
N VAL A 96 15.06 -1.12 10.59
CA VAL A 96 14.80 -1.79 9.31
C VAL A 96 15.33 -0.95 8.15
N HIS A 97 15.07 0.34 8.16
CA HIS A 97 15.53 1.27 7.11
C HIS A 97 17.04 1.25 6.98
N GLN A 98 17.75 1.21 8.11
CA GLN A 98 19.22 1.14 8.12
C GLN A 98 19.72 -0.23 7.64
N GLU A 99 19.09 -1.31 8.06
CA GLU A 99 19.49 -2.67 7.67
C GLU A 99 19.30 -2.95 6.18
N TYR A 100 18.27 -2.38 5.56
CA TYR A 100 17.98 -2.57 4.15
C TYR A 100 18.36 -1.38 3.29
N ALA A 101 19.34 -0.60 3.71
CA ALA A 101 19.77 0.59 2.97
C ALA A 101 20.16 0.30 1.52
N GLU A 102 20.75 -0.86 1.26
CA GLU A 102 21.17 -1.28 -0.09
C GLU A 102 19.99 -1.67 -1.00
N HIS A 103 18.83 -1.97 -0.43
CA HIS A 103 17.61 -2.30 -1.20
C HIS A 103 16.90 -1.07 -1.74
N GLY A 104 17.30 0.13 -1.32
CA GLY A 104 16.64 1.36 -1.77
C GLY A 104 15.28 1.62 -1.18
N LEU A 105 14.90 0.93 -0.11
CA LEU A 105 13.62 1.13 0.56
C LEU A 105 13.50 2.54 1.11
N SER A 106 12.38 3.21 0.86
CA SER A 106 12.02 4.46 1.53
C SER A 106 11.71 4.18 3.00
N PHE A 107 11.59 5.23 3.82
CA PHE A 107 11.18 5.04 5.20
C PHE A 107 9.74 4.50 5.30
N THR A 108 8.85 4.91 4.41
CA THR A 108 7.49 4.34 4.32
C THR A 108 7.54 2.84 4.04
N ASP A 109 8.43 2.39 3.14
CA ASP A 109 8.63 0.98 2.86
C ASP A 109 9.16 0.23 4.08
N ALA A 110 10.13 0.81 4.79
CA ALA A 110 10.66 0.24 6.03
C ALA A 110 9.57 0.11 7.11
N MET A 111 8.67 1.09 7.20
CA MET A 111 7.52 1.00 8.08
C MET A 111 6.59 -0.15 7.65
N THR A 112 6.36 -0.31 6.36
CA THR A 112 5.55 -1.43 5.84
C THR A 112 6.16 -2.77 6.24
N VAL A 113 7.45 -2.96 6.07
CA VAL A 113 8.15 -4.19 6.49
C VAL A 113 7.98 -4.44 7.99
N THR A 114 8.12 -3.38 8.79
CA THR A 114 7.94 -3.46 10.25
C THR A 114 6.53 -3.89 10.62
N LEU A 115 5.51 -3.31 10.00
CA LEU A 115 4.11 -3.62 10.28
C LEU A 115 3.73 -5.02 9.82
N VAL A 116 4.27 -5.46 8.68
CA VAL A 116 4.08 -6.84 8.19
C VAL A 116 4.57 -7.85 9.22
N ASP A 117 5.75 -7.60 9.79
CA ASP A 117 6.32 -8.47 10.82
C ASP A 117 5.50 -8.42 12.12
N HIS A 118 5.20 -7.22 12.62
CA HIS A 118 4.51 -7.04 13.90
C HIS A 118 3.07 -7.58 13.89
N HIS A 119 2.38 -7.50 12.77
CA HIS A 119 0.97 -7.90 12.64
C HIS A 119 0.79 -9.24 11.92
N ASP A 120 1.86 -9.98 11.65
CA ASP A 120 1.81 -11.26 10.94
C ASP A 120 1.01 -11.18 9.63
N ILE A 121 1.26 -10.12 8.85
CA ILE A 121 0.59 -9.91 7.56
C ILE A 121 1.21 -10.86 6.53
N ASP A 122 0.37 -11.54 5.76
CA ASP A 122 0.82 -12.59 4.84
C ASP A 122 1.57 -12.05 3.63
N ALA A 123 1.13 -10.93 3.06
CA ALA A 123 1.74 -10.41 1.83
C ALA A 123 1.55 -8.90 1.68
N VAL A 124 2.38 -8.29 0.84
CA VAL A 124 2.27 -6.88 0.44
C VAL A 124 1.92 -6.81 -1.05
N LEU A 125 0.82 -6.16 -1.37
CA LEU A 125 0.44 -5.85 -2.74
C LEU A 125 1.14 -4.57 -3.16
N SER A 126 2.13 -4.67 -4.04
CA SER A 126 2.96 -3.54 -4.47
C SER A 126 3.53 -3.74 -5.85
N PHE A 127 3.62 -2.65 -6.62
CA PHE A 127 4.36 -2.60 -7.87
C PHE A 127 5.88 -2.56 -7.65
N ASP A 128 6.33 -2.24 -6.44
CA ASP A 128 7.74 -2.00 -6.13
C ASP A 128 8.46 -3.33 -5.86
N ASP A 129 9.31 -3.74 -6.78
CA ASP A 129 10.09 -4.97 -6.66
C ASP A 129 11.26 -4.87 -5.65
N ASP A 130 11.52 -3.68 -5.09
CA ASP A 130 12.48 -3.53 -3.98
C ASP A 130 12.05 -4.31 -2.74
N PHE A 131 10.77 -4.66 -2.62
CA PHE A 131 10.28 -5.55 -1.56
C PHE A 131 10.64 -7.01 -1.76
N ASP A 132 11.04 -7.43 -2.95
CA ASP A 132 11.38 -8.83 -3.22
C ASP A 132 12.58 -9.28 -2.38
N GLY A 133 12.43 -10.43 -1.71
CA GLY A 133 13.43 -10.94 -0.79
C GLY A 133 13.39 -10.34 0.62
N VAL A 134 12.54 -9.33 0.85
CA VAL A 134 12.34 -8.70 2.16
C VAL A 134 11.01 -9.12 2.78
N VAL A 135 9.94 -9.10 2.00
CA VAL A 135 8.60 -9.58 2.37
C VAL A 135 8.03 -10.40 1.22
N ASP A 136 6.95 -11.11 1.46
CA ASP A 136 6.20 -11.78 0.40
C ASP A 136 5.41 -10.73 -0.39
N ARG A 137 5.89 -10.40 -1.58
CA ARG A 137 5.24 -9.42 -2.44
C ARG A 137 4.26 -10.10 -3.40
N LEU A 138 3.06 -9.54 -3.49
CA LEU A 138 2.12 -9.85 -4.56
C LEU A 138 2.31 -8.81 -5.67
N ASP A 139 2.67 -9.28 -6.85
CA ASP A 139 2.73 -8.41 -8.02
C ASP A 139 1.30 -8.13 -8.50
N PRO A 140 0.89 -6.84 -8.59
CA PRO A 140 -0.45 -6.50 -9.06
C PRO A 140 -0.81 -7.13 -10.40
N ALA A 141 0.15 -7.25 -11.32
CA ALA A 141 -0.09 -7.88 -12.63
C ALA A 141 -0.47 -9.36 -12.51
N THR A 142 0.11 -10.07 -11.53
CA THR A 142 -0.22 -11.48 -11.27
C THR A 142 -1.59 -11.62 -10.61
N VAL A 143 -1.90 -10.73 -9.67
CA VAL A 143 -3.19 -10.75 -8.95
C VAL A 143 -4.35 -10.38 -9.88
N ALA A 144 -4.14 -9.39 -10.75
CA ALA A 144 -5.15 -8.96 -11.72
C ALA A 144 -5.48 -10.06 -12.76
N GLY A 145 -4.52 -10.98 -12.98
CA GLY A 145 -4.65 -12.05 -13.93
C GLY A 145 -4.28 -11.65 -15.36
N PRO A 146 -4.39 -12.59 -16.29
CA PRO A 146 -4.04 -12.36 -17.70
C PRO A 146 -4.99 -11.39 -18.40
#